data_51bb6fe6c57a2fbf0c3b5ea708d3edc5
#
_entry.id   51bb6fe6c57a2fbf0c3b5ea708d3edc5
#
_cell.length_a   1.000
_cell.length_b   1.000
_cell.length_c   1.000
_cell.angle_alpha   90.00
_cell.angle_beta   90.00
_cell.angle_gamma   90.00
#
_symmetry.space_group_name_H-M   'P 1'
#
loop_
_entity.id
_entity.type
_entity.pdbx_description
1 polymer ?
#
loop_
_entity_poly.entity_id
_entity_poly.type
_entity_poly.pdbx_seq_one_letter_code
_entity_poly.pdbx_strand_id
1 'polypeptide(L)'
;SLKGAINEYTTMVCTTSITPQQRISIFGVDKNDKSKTQKGNTVFFDANILALPRPNDHTLYELATCDAVLDRFVERLSIFQLPINKATLINKIQTICGRTPIIYSSEQFKDFCEDDELPIIARNCLENGESKNLWYEQVLPRETVLGTLLLSSEDTLAKVLNGKVIQIGANATIGYGYCEFIQL
;
A
#
# COMPACT_ATOMS: atom_id res chain seq x y z
N SER A 1 3.29 -4.85 9.10
CA SER A 1 2.90 -5.56 7.86
C SER A 1 1.53 -5.10 7.40
N LEU A 2 1.25 -5.22 6.11
CA LEU A 2 -0.05 -4.88 5.52
C LEU A 2 -1.22 -5.58 6.25
N LYS A 3 -1.11 -6.89 6.45
CA LYS A 3 -2.12 -7.67 7.21
C LYS A 3 -2.36 -7.11 8.62
N GLY A 4 -1.30 -6.72 9.33
CA GLY A 4 -1.41 -6.15 10.68
C GLY A 4 -2.16 -4.82 10.68
N ALA A 5 -1.82 -3.91 9.78
CA ALA A 5 -2.48 -2.60 9.67
C ALA A 5 -3.97 -2.74 9.32
N ILE A 6 -4.32 -3.61 8.37
CA ILE A 6 -5.72 -3.89 8.02
C ILE A 6 -6.47 -4.51 9.21
N ASN A 7 -5.86 -5.46 9.94
CA ASN A 7 -6.49 -6.05 11.13
C ASN A 7 -6.75 -5.00 12.22
N GLU A 8 -5.80 -4.13 12.48
CA GLU A 8 -5.94 -3.03 13.44
C GLU A 8 -7.05 -2.07 13.02
N TYR A 9 -7.06 -1.63 11.76
CA TYR A 9 -8.12 -0.80 11.20
C TYR A 9 -9.51 -1.43 11.37
N THR A 10 -9.67 -2.70 11.02
CA THR A 10 -10.96 -3.40 11.15
C THR A 10 -11.40 -3.57 12.60
N THR A 11 -10.47 -3.58 13.55
CA THR A 11 -10.77 -3.65 14.97
C THR A 11 -11.25 -2.32 15.52
N MET A 12 -10.63 -1.20 15.09
CA MET A 12 -10.89 0.12 15.66
C MET A 12 -12.07 0.84 14.99
N VAL A 13 -12.20 0.72 13.66
CA VAL A 13 -13.07 1.59 12.86
C VAL A 13 -14.26 0.86 12.25
N CYS A 14 -14.14 -0.44 12.00
CA CYS A 14 -15.14 -1.22 11.27
C CYS A 14 -15.92 -2.22 12.15
N THR A 15 -16.08 -1.93 13.44
CA THR A 15 -16.74 -2.82 14.40
C THR A 15 -18.20 -3.18 14.01
N THR A 16 -18.87 -2.34 13.23
CA THR A 16 -20.24 -2.58 12.74
C THR A 16 -20.27 -3.30 11.38
N SER A 17 -19.20 -3.23 10.59
CA SER A 17 -19.15 -3.77 9.23
C SER A 17 -18.50 -5.16 9.16
N ILE A 18 -17.68 -5.52 10.14
CA ILE A 18 -17.07 -6.84 10.28
C ILE A 18 -17.32 -7.33 11.71
N THR A 19 -18.06 -8.42 11.83
CA THR A 19 -18.30 -9.04 13.14
C THR A 19 -17.01 -9.65 13.71
N PRO A 20 -16.89 -9.81 15.04
CA PRO A 20 -15.75 -10.50 15.65
C PRO A 20 -15.48 -11.89 15.06
N GLN A 21 -16.54 -12.62 14.70
CA GLN A 21 -16.47 -13.94 14.10
C GLN A 21 -15.84 -13.88 12.69
N GLN A 22 -16.30 -12.93 11.86
CA GLN A 22 -15.75 -12.71 10.52
C GLN A 22 -14.28 -12.26 10.61
N ARG A 23 -13.92 -11.41 11.57
CA ARG A 23 -12.54 -11.00 11.78
C ARG A 23 -11.62 -12.18 12.12
N ILE A 24 -12.07 -13.09 12.99
CA ILE A 24 -11.35 -14.33 13.28
C ILE A 24 -11.24 -15.20 12.03
N SER A 25 -12.29 -15.31 11.23
CA SER A 25 -12.25 -16.05 9.97
C SER A 25 -11.22 -15.45 8.99
N ILE A 26 -11.16 -14.14 8.86
CA ILE A 26 -10.26 -13.43 7.93
C ILE A 26 -8.80 -13.49 8.39
N PHE A 27 -8.52 -13.09 9.63
CA PHE A 27 -7.16 -12.85 10.12
C PHE A 27 -6.59 -14.01 10.94
N GLY A 28 -7.44 -14.87 11.49
CA GLY A 28 -7.08 -15.86 12.48
C GLY A 28 -7.18 -15.32 13.91
N VAL A 29 -6.92 -16.17 14.87
CA VAL A 29 -6.84 -15.81 16.30
C VAL A 29 -5.45 -15.30 16.62
N ASP A 30 -5.35 -14.30 17.49
CA ASP A 30 -4.08 -13.76 17.94
C ASP A 30 -3.25 -14.84 18.66
N LYS A 31 -1.94 -14.86 18.42
CA LYS A 31 -1.00 -15.81 19.04
C LYS A 31 -0.96 -15.71 20.57
N ASN A 32 -1.45 -14.62 21.15
CA ASN A 32 -1.50 -14.42 22.59
C ASN A 32 -2.68 -15.18 23.25
N ASP A 33 -3.68 -15.59 22.49
CA ASP A 33 -4.75 -16.46 22.98
C ASP A 33 -4.37 -17.94 22.78
N LYS A 34 -3.62 -18.48 23.73
CA LYS A 34 -3.14 -19.88 23.72
C LYS A 34 -4.28 -20.92 23.74
N SER A 35 -5.51 -20.50 23.98
CA SER A 35 -6.68 -21.40 24.09
C SER A 35 -7.30 -21.75 22.75
N LYS A 36 -6.99 -21.00 21.68
CA LYS A 36 -7.59 -21.18 20.33
C LYS A 36 -6.55 -20.94 19.25
N THR A 37 -6.25 -21.93 18.44
CA THR A 37 -5.45 -21.78 17.22
C THR A 37 -6.36 -21.90 16.01
N GLN A 38 -6.74 -20.77 15.43
CA GLN A 38 -7.47 -20.75 14.18
C GLN A 38 -6.68 -19.90 13.17
N LYS A 39 -6.35 -20.50 12.02
CA LYS A 39 -5.74 -19.77 10.90
C LYS A 39 -6.83 -18.94 10.19
N GLY A 40 -6.46 -17.73 9.78
CA GLY A 40 -7.31 -16.94 8.90
C GLY A 40 -7.41 -17.57 7.51
N ASN A 41 -8.52 -17.33 6.83
CA ASN A 41 -8.80 -17.82 5.48
C ASN A 41 -8.37 -16.85 4.37
N THR A 42 -7.93 -15.64 4.72
CA THR A 42 -7.50 -14.62 3.76
C THR A 42 -5.97 -14.60 3.64
N VAL A 43 -5.49 -14.67 2.41
CA VAL A 43 -4.07 -14.50 2.09
C VAL A 43 -3.82 -13.06 1.69
N PHE A 44 -2.83 -12.44 2.35
CA PHE A 44 -2.39 -11.07 2.09
C PHE A 44 -1.05 -11.13 1.39
N PHE A 45 -1.00 -10.67 0.16
CA PHE A 45 0.26 -10.55 -0.58
C PHE A 45 0.94 -9.22 -0.27
N ASP A 46 2.25 -9.18 -0.49
CA ASP A 46 3.00 -7.93 -0.38
C ASP A 46 2.52 -6.91 -1.43
N ALA A 47 2.49 -5.66 -1.02
CA ALA A 47 2.23 -4.55 -1.91
C ALA A 47 3.51 -4.19 -2.66
N ASN A 48 3.40 -4.05 -3.99
CA ASN A 48 4.51 -3.69 -4.85
C ASN A 48 4.26 -2.32 -5.46
N ILE A 49 5.30 -1.54 -5.67
CA ILE A 49 5.21 -0.25 -6.35
C ILE A 49 4.78 -0.51 -7.80
N LEU A 50 3.67 0.10 -8.21
CA LEU A 50 3.18 0.10 -9.59
C LEU A 50 3.52 1.40 -10.30
N ALA A 51 3.49 2.52 -9.58
CA ALA A 51 3.91 3.81 -10.12
C ALA A 51 4.44 4.70 -9.00
N LEU A 52 5.41 5.53 -9.34
CA LEU A 52 6.13 6.41 -8.43
C LEU A 52 6.07 7.85 -8.95
N PRO A 53 5.62 8.84 -8.17
CA PRO A 53 5.67 10.24 -8.58
C PRO A 53 7.11 10.76 -8.56
N ARG A 54 7.44 11.54 -9.59
CA ARG A 54 8.74 12.19 -9.73
C ARG A 54 8.60 13.67 -10.02
N PRO A 55 9.48 14.53 -9.49
CA PRO A 55 9.53 15.92 -9.90
C PRO A 55 9.70 16.04 -11.42
N ASN A 56 9.08 17.04 -12.01
CA ASN A 56 9.17 17.33 -13.44
C ASN A 56 9.22 18.84 -13.65
N ASP A 57 10.06 19.31 -14.57
CA ASP A 57 10.27 20.73 -14.82
C ASP A 57 9.04 21.42 -15.44
N HIS A 58 8.15 20.67 -16.06
CA HIS A 58 6.98 21.20 -16.76
C HIS A 58 5.67 21.09 -15.97
N THR A 59 5.63 20.20 -15.00
CA THR A 59 4.46 19.96 -14.12
C THR A 59 4.93 19.79 -12.69
N LEU A 60 4.02 19.85 -11.73
CA LEU A 60 4.37 19.67 -10.32
C LEU A 60 5.10 18.32 -10.09
N TYR A 61 4.64 17.27 -10.74
CA TYR A 61 5.27 15.95 -10.81
C TYR A 61 4.69 15.16 -11.98
N GLU A 62 5.39 14.16 -12.42
CA GLU A 62 4.92 13.10 -13.32
C GLU A 62 4.77 11.79 -12.54
N LEU A 63 4.00 10.86 -13.08
CA LEU A 63 3.82 9.54 -12.50
C LEU A 63 4.60 8.52 -13.33
N ALA A 64 5.72 8.05 -12.83
CA ALA A 64 6.60 7.10 -13.52
C ALA A 64 6.17 5.65 -13.26
N THR A 65 6.23 4.80 -14.27
CA THR A 65 6.08 3.35 -14.22
C THR A 65 6.97 2.68 -15.26
N CYS A 66 7.00 1.35 -15.32
CA CYS A 66 7.62 0.62 -16.40
C CYS A 66 6.80 -0.63 -16.79
N ASP A 67 6.98 -1.09 -18.02
CA ASP A 67 6.27 -2.27 -18.54
C ASP A 67 6.51 -3.51 -17.67
N ALA A 68 7.74 -3.74 -17.22
CA ALA A 68 8.09 -4.92 -16.42
C ALA A 68 7.32 -5.01 -15.10
N VAL A 69 7.08 -3.89 -14.44
CA VAL A 69 6.32 -3.84 -13.17
C VAL A 69 4.84 -4.12 -13.43
N LEU A 70 4.28 -3.48 -14.46
CA LEU A 70 2.87 -3.66 -14.82
C LEU A 70 2.59 -5.07 -15.30
N ASP A 71 3.46 -5.63 -16.17
CA ASP A 71 3.32 -6.99 -16.71
C ASP A 71 3.40 -8.03 -15.59
N ARG A 72 4.36 -7.88 -14.67
CA ARG A 72 4.49 -8.77 -13.50
C ARG A 72 3.25 -8.75 -12.60
N PHE A 73 2.66 -7.57 -12.42
CA PHE A 73 1.44 -7.46 -11.62
C PHE A 73 0.25 -8.11 -12.33
N VAL A 74 0.06 -7.86 -13.62
CA VAL A 74 -0.97 -8.48 -14.46
C VAL A 74 -0.80 -10.00 -14.51
N GLU A 75 0.42 -10.50 -14.68
CA GLU A 75 0.73 -11.94 -14.63
C GLU A 75 0.31 -12.56 -13.30
N ARG A 76 0.64 -11.90 -12.17
CA ARG A 76 0.21 -12.35 -10.85
C ARG A 76 -1.32 -12.40 -10.73
N LEU A 77 -2.04 -11.40 -11.23
CA LEU A 77 -3.50 -11.38 -11.24
C LEU A 77 -4.06 -12.53 -12.09
N SER A 78 -3.44 -12.84 -13.24
CA SER A 78 -3.87 -13.92 -14.14
C SER A 78 -3.72 -15.31 -13.51
N ILE A 79 -2.69 -15.54 -12.70
CA ILE A 79 -2.51 -16.79 -11.95
C ILE A 79 -3.74 -17.07 -11.06
N PHE A 80 -4.35 -16.04 -10.52
CA PHE A 80 -5.55 -16.13 -9.67
C PHE A 80 -6.86 -15.89 -10.45
N GLN A 81 -6.81 -16.00 -11.78
CA GLN A 81 -7.97 -15.90 -12.67
C GLN A 81 -8.69 -14.53 -12.61
N LEU A 82 -7.97 -13.49 -12.28
CA LEU A 82 -8.47 -12.11 -12.32
C LEU A 82 -8.18 -11.51 -13.71
N PRO A 83 -9.19 -11.27 -14.56
CA PRO A 83 -9.00 -10.94 -15.97
C PRO A 83 -8.71 -9.44 -16.16
N ILE A 84 -7.64 -8.94 -15.60
CA ILE A 84 -7.19 -7.56 -15.76
C ILE A 84 -5.97 -7.56 -16.69
N ASN A 85 -6.05 -6.80 -17.79
CA ASN A 85 -4.92 -6.58 -18.68
C ASN A 85 -4.17 -5.28 -18.35
N LYS A 86 -2.99 -5.11 -18.92
CA LYS A 86 -2.13 -3.93 -18.69
C LYS A 86 -2.82 -2.61 -19.03
N ALA A 87 -3.56 -2.54 -20.13
CA ALA A 87 -4.27 -1.31 -20.52
C ALA A 87 -5.34 -0.94 -19.48
N THR A 88 -6.09 -1.92 -18.97
CA THR A 88 -7.05 -1.71 -17.90
C THR A 88 -6.37 -1.23 -16.61
N LEU A 89 -5.22 -1.80 -16.25
CA LEU A 89 -4.46 -1.39 -15.08
C LEU A 89 -3.97 0.06 -15.22
N ILE A 90 -3.41 0.44 -16.35
CA ILE A 90 -2.96 1.82 -16.64
C ILE A 90 -4.14 2.80 -16.52
N ASN A 91 -5.29 2.47 -17.13
CA ASN A 91 -6.49 3.29 -17.06
C ASN A 91 -6.99 3.46 -15.62
N LYS A 92 -6.90 2.41 -14.81
CA LYS A 92 -7.25 2.49 -13.38
C LYS A 92 -6.29 3.41 -12.62
N ILE A 93 -4.99 3.27 -12.82
CA ILE A 93 -3.98 4.17 -12.23
C ILE A 93 -4.26 5.62 -12.65
N GLN A 94 -4.52 5.87 -13.94
CA GLN A 94 -4.87 7.20 -14.43
C GLN A 94 -6.12 7.76 -13.75
N THR A 95 -7.14 6.94 -13.59
CA THR A 95 -8.41 7.36 -12.94
C THR A 95 -8.18 7.72 -11.47
N ILE A 96 -7.39 6.93 -10.75
CA ILE A 96 -7.10 7.13 -9.33
C ILE A 96 -6.25 8.39 -9.13
N CYS A 97 -5.18 8.54 -9.92
CA CYS A 97 -4.21 9.62 -9.74
C CYS A 97 -4.55 10.90 -10.53
N GLY A 98 -5.56 10.85 -11.40
CA GLY A 98 -5.88 11.96 -12.31
C GLY A 98 -4.78 12.26 -13.35
N ARG A 99 -3.83 11.32 -13.53
CA ARG A 99 -2.66 11.46 -14.41
C ARG A 99 -2.35 10.17 -15.13
N THR A 100 -2.03 10.26 -16.40
CA THR A 100 -1.53 9.10 -17.17
C THR A 100 -0.10 8.79 -16.75
N PRO A 101 0.20 7.55 -16.35
CA PRO A 101 1.56 7.15 -16.03
C PRO A 101 2.45 7.21 -17.29
N ILE A 102 3.67 7.67 -17.13
CA ILE A 102 4.71 7.67 -18.18
C ILE A 102 5.49 6.36 -18.02
N ILE A 103 5.59 5.62 -19.13
CA ILE A 103 6.31 4.34 -19.16
C ILE A 103 7.77 4.61 -19.46
N TYR A 104 8.62 4.28 -18.50
CA TYR A 104 10.07 4.35 -18.58
C TYR A 104 10.68 2.98 -18.88
N SER A 105 11.96 2.94 -19.25
CA SER A 105 12.68 1.67 -19.26
C SER A 105 12.77 1.06 -17.87
N SER A 106 12.94 -0.25 -17.79
CA SER A 106 13.07 -0.94 -16.48
C SER A 106 14.30 -0.46 -15.71
N GLU A 107 15.36 -0.09 -16.40
CA GLU A 107 16.58 0.46 -15.79
C GLU A 107 16.31 1.83 -15.17
N GLN A 108 15.73 2.74 -15.94
CA GLN A 108 15.36 4.07 -15.43
C GLN A 108 14.39 3.98 -14.25
N PHE A 109 13.37 3.11 -14.33
CA PHE A 109 12.42 2.95 -13.24
C PHE A 109 13.05 2.33 -11.99
N LYS A 110 14.03 1.44 -12.17
CA LYS A 110 14.82 0.89 -11.07
C LYS A 110 15.62 2.00 -10.38
N ASP A 111 16.33 2.83 -11.15
CA ASP A 111 17.10 3.96 -10.61
C ASP A 111 16.20 4.89 -9.78
N PHE A 112 14.96 5.16 -10.25
CA PHE A 112 13.98 5.98 -9.52
C PHE A 112 13.54 5.39 -8.17
N CYS A 113 13.68 4.09 -8.00
CA CYS A 113 13.33 3.39 -6.76
C CYS A 113 14.56 3.14 -5.87
N GLU A 114 15.75 3.58 -6.28
CA GLU A 114 16.96 3.43 -5.47
C GLU A 114 16.97 4.40 -4.28
N ASP A 115 17.71 4.03 -3.26
CA ASP A 115 17.69 4.71 -1.97
C ASP A 115 18.08 6.18 -2.04
N ASP A 116 19.01 6.55 -2.92
CA ASP A 116 19.48 7.92 -3.10
C ASP A 116 18.51 8.84 -3.86
N GLU A 117 17.54 8.26 -4.57
CA GLU A 117 16.49 8.99 -5.30
C GLU A 117 15.20 9.19 -4.49
N LEU A 118 15.01 8.42 -3.42
CA LEU A 118 13.84 8.55 -2.57
C LEU A 118 13.96 9.75 -1.61
N PRO A 119 12.84 10.44 -1.31
CA PRO A 119 12.86 11.55 -0.37
C PRO A 119 13.40 11.17 0.99
N ILE A 120 14.31 11.99 1.52
CA ILE A 120 14.89 11.85 2.85
C ILE A 120 14.30 12.93 3.76
N ILE A 121 13.82 12.53 4.92
CA ILE A 121 13.27 13.42 5.92
C ILE A 121 14.19 13.46 7.13
N ALA A 122 14.62 14.66 7.50
CA ALA A 122 15.34 14.88 8.75
C ALA A 122 14.34 14.87 9.92
N ARG A 123 14.64 14.08 10.94
CA ARG A 123 13.88 13.98 12.19
C ARG A 123 14.74 14.39 13.36
N ASN A 124 14.15 15.14 14.28
CA ASN A 124 14.84 15.64 15.45
C ASN A 124 14.03 15.39 16.71
N CYS A 125 14.68 14.92 17.75
CA CYS A 125 14.15 14.89 19.10
C CYS A 125 14.65 16.12 19.86
N LEU A 126 13.70 16.91 20.35
CA LEU A 126 14.00 18.10 21.14
C LEU A 126 13.78 17.80 22.63
N GLU A 127 14.71 18.25 23.46
CA GLU A 127 14.56 18.29 24.92
C GLU A 127 14.88 19.70 25.41
N ASN A 128 13.91 20.35 26.05
CA ASN A 128 14.00 21.74 26.49
C ASN A 128 14.39 22.74 25.38
N GLY A 129 14.00 22.48 24.15
CA GLY A 129 14.30 23.30 22.97
C GLY A 129 15.65 23.02 22.33
N GLU A 130 16.45 22.13 22.88
CA GLU A 130 17.73 21.71 22.34
C GLU A 130 17.58 20.38 21.57
N SER A 131 18.29 20.26 20.42
CA SER A 131 18.38 19.03 19.66
C SER A 131 19.19 17.98 20.44
N LYS A 132 18.56 16.86 20.77
CA LYS A 132 19.21 15.72 21.44
C LYS A 132 19.58 14.62 20.49
N ASN A 133 18.78 14.42 19.44
CA ASN A 133 19.02 13.38 18.45
C ASN A 133 18.48 13.81 17.09
N LEU A 134 19.29 13.68 16.07
CA LEU A 134 18.95 13.93 14.68
C LEU A 134 19.15 12.63 13.89
N TRP A 135 18.13 12.21 13.16
CA TRP A 135 18.23 11.07 12.26
C TRP A 135 17.50 11.35 10.94
N TYR A 136 17.76 10.52 9.98
CA TYR A 136 17.18 10.63 8.64
C TYR A 136 16.36 9.38 8.34
N GLU A 137 15.19 9.57 7.77
CA GLU A 137 14.30 8.49 7.34
C GLU A 137 14.02 8.65 5.85
N GLN A 138 14.15 7.57 5.10
CA GLN A 138 13.67 7.52 3.72
C GLN A 138 12.19 7.18 3.71
N VAL A 139 11.47 7.81 2.79
CA VAL A 139 10.03 7.63 2.65
C VAL A 139 9.66 7.45 1.19
N LEU A 140 8.57 6.73 0.94
CA LEU A 140 7.93 6.77 -0.37
C LEU A 140 7.27 8.14 -0.57
N PRO A 141 7.41 8.75 -1.76
CA PRO A 141 6.73 10.00 -2.06
C PRO A 141 5.20 9.83 -1.96
N ARG A 142 4.52 10.94 -1.69
CA ARG A 142 3.04 10.98 -1.75
C ARG A 142 2.61 10.62 -3.17
N GLU A 143 1.39 10.09 -3.32
CA GLU A 143 0.83 9.64 -4.62
C GLU A 143 1.52 8.39 -5.21
N THR A 144 2.39 7.72 -4.45
CA THR A 144 2.91 6.41 -4.85
C THR A 144 1.77 5.41 -4.96
N VAL A 145 1.68 4.72 -6.09
CA VAL A 145 0.68 3.68 -6.33
C VAL A 145 1.26 2.32 -6.01
N LEU A 146 0.61 1.64 -5.09
CA LEU A 146 0.97 0.28 -4.66
C LEU A 146 -0.11 -0.71 -5.12
N GLY A 147 0.29 -1.82 -5.70
CA GLY A 147 -0.60 -2.94 -6.03
C GLY A 147 -0.42 -4.10 -5.09
N THR A 148 -1.50 -4.61 -4.54
CA THR A 148 -1.53 -5.82 -3.72
C THR A 148 -2.66 -6.74 -4.13
N LEU A 149 -2.61 -7.99 -3.68
CA LEU A 149 -3.64 -8.99 -3.90
C LEU A 149 -4.09 -9.55 -2.55
N LEU A 150 -5.40 -9.63 -2.38
CA LEU A 150 -6.04 -10.31 -1.27
C LEU A 150 -6.82 -11.51 -1.81
N LEU A 151 -6.48 -12.71 -1.37
CA LEU A 151 -7.26 -13.91 -1.68
C LEU A 151 -8.12 -14.28 -0.48
N SER A 152 -9.42 -14.27 -0.67
CA SER A 152 -10.39 -14.60 0.37
C SER A 152 -11.54 -15.41 -0.24
N SER A 153 -12.13 -16.29 0.55
CA SER A 153 -13.37 -16.97 0.18
C SER A 153 -14.61 -16.06 0.18
N GLU A 154 -14.48 -14.88 0.79
CA GLU A 154 -15.55 -13.90 0.93
C GLU A 154 -15.06 -12.52 0.48
N ASP A 155 -15.94 -11.73 -0.09
CA ASP A 155 -15.67 -10.36 -0.55
C ASP A 155 -15.86 -9.29 0.54
N THR A 156 -16.23 -9.69 1.74
CA THR A 156 -16.53 -8.81 2.87
C THR A 156 -15.40 -7.83 3.14
N LEU A 157 -14.15 -8.33 3.22
CA LEU A 157 -12.99 -7.48 3.50
C LEU A 157 -12.76 -6.47 2.38
N ALA A 158 -12.80 -6.89 1.11
CA ALA A 158 -12.59 -6.02 -0.03
C ALA A 158 -13.62 -4.88 -0.07
N LYS A 159 -14.90 -5.20 0.16
CA LYS A 159 -15.98 -4.20 0.23
C LYS A 159 -15.79 -3.19 1.36
N VAL A 160 -15.32 -3.66 2.51
CA VAL A 160 -15.07 -2.77 3.67
C VAL A 160 -13.86 -1.86 3.45
N LEU A 161 -12.83 -2.36 2.77
CA LEU A 161 -11.62 -1.58 2.51
C LEU A 161 -11.78 -0.55 1.39
N ASN A 162 -12.63 -0.83 0.39
CA ASN A 162 -12.75 0.01 -0.79
C ASN A 162 -13.16 1.45 -0.45
N GLY A 163 -12.40 2.43 -0.94
CA GLY A 163 -12.57 3.86 -0.65
C GLY A 163 -12.20 4.25 0.80
N LYS A 164 -11.47 3.41 1.53
CA LYS A 164 -11.04 3.72 2.89
C LYS A 164 -9.58 4.09 2.95
N VAL A 165 -9.27 5.05 3.81
CA VAL A 165 -7.91 5.47 4.12
C VAL A 165 -7.44 4.71 5.36
N ILE A 166 -6.34 3.98 5.22
CA ILE A 166 -5.77 3.16 6.27
C ILE A 166 -4.31 3.54 6.48
N GLN A 167 -3.90 3.66 7.71
CA GLN A 167 -2.52 3.94 8.06
C GLN A 167 -1.69 2.65 8.05
N ILE A 168 -0.61 2.65 7.26
CA ILE A 168 0.31 1.52 7.11
C ILE A 168 1.73 1.99 7.39
N GLY A 169 2.42 1.32 8.29
CA GLY A 169 3.80 1.63 8.63
C GLY A 169 3.93 2.44 9.91
N ALA A 170 5.01 3.21 10.01
CA ALA A 170 5.33 4.02 11.17
C ALA A 170 4.83 5.47 11.02
N ASN A 171 5.01 6.26 12.08
CA ASN A 171 4.87 7.72 12.04
C ASN A 171 3.44 8.23 11.78
N ALA A 172 2.41 7.47 12.18
CA ALA A 172 1.00 7.83 12.04
C ALA A 172 0.67 9.22 12.61
N THR A 173 1.21 9.56 13.78
CA THR A 173 0.92 10.81 14.50
C THR A 173 1.42 12.07 13.79
N ILE A 174 2.30 11.91 12.80
CA ILE A 174 2.82 13.00 11.97
C ILE A 174 2.37 12.90 10.51
N GLY A 175 1.35 12.08 10.25
CA GLY A 175 0.66 12.01 8.97
C GLY A 175 1.29 11.10 7.91
N TYR A 176 2.17 10.16 8.29
CA TYR A 176 2.76 9.21 7.35
C TYR A 176 1.99 7.91 7.22
N GLY A 177 2.12 7.28 6.06
CA GLY A 177 1.61 5.95 5.77
C GLY A 177 0.10 5.88 5.52
N TYR A 178 -0.59 6.99 5.35
CA TYR A 178 -2.02 6.99 5.01
C TYR A 178 -2.23 6.62 3.55
N CYS A 179 -2.83 5.45 3.32
CA CYS A 179 -3.07 4.87 2.00
C CYS A 179 -4.57 4.71 1.77
N GLU A 180 -5.06 5.21 0.65
CA GLU A 180 -6.42 4.92 0.20
C GLU A 180 -6.46 3.56 -0.49
N PHE A 181 -7.43 2.72 -0.10
CA PHE A 181 -7.65 1.40 -0.70
C PHE A 181 -8.70 1.51 -1.79
N ILE A 182 -8.34 1.09 -3.00
CA ILE A 182 -9.24 1.09 -4.15
C ILE A 182 -9.26 -0.31 -4.75
N GLN A 183 -10.46 -0.88 -4.87
CA GLN A 183 -10.65 -2.17 -5.51
C GLN A 183 -10.59 -2.01 -7.03
N LEU A 184 -9.83 -2.89 -7.67
CA LEU A 184 -9.78 -2.99 -9.13
C LEU A 184 -11.01 -3.67 -9.70
#